data_19431ddd53ca0f7cf6bb117e3628fb07
#
_entry.id   19431ddd53ca0f7cf6bb117e3628fb07
#
_cell.length_a   1.000
_cell.length_b   1.000
_cell.length_c   1.000
_cell.angle_alpha   90.00
_cell.angle_beta   90.00
_cell.angle_gamma   90.00
#
_symmetry.space_group_name_H-M   'P 1'
#
loop_
_entity.id
_entity.type
_entity.pdbx_description
1 polymer ?
#
loop_
_entity_poly.entity_id
_entity_poly.type
_entity_poly.pdbx_seq_one_letter_code
_entity_poly.pdbx_strand_id
1 'polypeptide(L)'
;LQKTAGEEQADIMYKTDEAAVPYADDITYPRNWREIAAKRKPVETLMQDPADMAVQEQLNELVDLSRLSPEMTFGEALEVMKNSVDPPLTIVALWRDLYDQAEIDQTTAINMDGMPEVPLTRALKLLLESVAGGFVNLDYVISDGVITIATTEALPDKMETQVYDVSELVSASAMFYFSTNVGRGGGGGGYGGSGGSSYGGGGGGSY
;
A
#
# COMPACT_ATOMS: atom_id res chain seq x y z
N LEU A 1 -2.48 53.30 -21.51
CA LEU A 1 -1.49 53.63 -20.48
C LEU A 1 -0.24 52.86 -20.81
N GLN A 2 0.82 53.56 -21.36
CA GLN A 2 2.12 52.96 -21.53
C GLN A 2 2.80 52.82 -20.16
N LYS A 3 3.18 51.59 -19.81
CA LYS A 3 4.03 51.33 -18.63
C LYS A 3 5.37 52.06 -18.86
N THR A 4 5.89 52.68 -17.82
CA THR A 4 7.21 53.28 -17.86
C THR A 4 8.28 52.22 -17.92
N ALA A 5 9.44 52.52 -18.53
CA ALA A 5 10.54 51.55 -18.63
C ALA A 5 11.01 51.00 -17.27
N GLY A 6 10.83 51.74 -16.20
CA GLY A 6 11.11 51.30 -14.83
C GLY A 6 10.13 50.28 -14.30
N GLU A 7 8.84 50.38 -14.66
CA GLU A 7 7.83 49.37 -14.28
C GLU A 7 8.00 48.05 -15.03
N GLU A 8 8.41 48.15 -16.29
CA GLU A 8 8.73 46.92 -17.07
C GLU A 8 9.96 46.19 -16.53
N GLN A 9 10.97 46.97 -16.07
CA GLN A 9 12.18 46.39 -15.51
C GLN A 9 11.93 45.75 -14.14
N ALA A 10 11.08 46.37 -13.31
CA ALA A 10 10.65 45.82 -12.05
C ALA A 10 9.80 44.53 -12.23
N ASP A 11 8.91 44.50 -13.22
CA ASP A 11 8.11 43.34 -13.57
C ASP A 11 8.99 42.15 -14.04
N ILE A 12 10.03 42.44 -14.83
CA ILE A 12 11.00 41.44 -15.28
C ILE A 12 11.82 40.89 -14.12
N MET A 13 12.32 41.76 -13.23
CA MET A 13 13.04 41.34 -12.03
C MET A 13 12.20 40.46 -11.12
N TYR A 14 10.96 40.89 -10.86
CA TYR A 14 10.03 40.13 -10.04
C TYR A 14 9.76 38.73 -10.63
N LYS A 15 9.51 38.65 -11.93
CA LYS A 15 9.33 37.36 -12.63
C LYS A 15 10.58 36.49 -12.67
N THR A 16 11.76 37.09 -12.68
CA THR A 16 13.03 36.38 -12.64
C THR A 16 13.29 35.81 -11.24
N ASP A 17 13.01 36.58 -10.19
CA ASP A 17 13.13 36.12 -8.82
C ASP A 17 12.06 35.04 -8.50
N GLU A 18 10.85 35.20 -9.01
CA GLU A 18 9.79 34.21 -8.93
C GLU A 18 10.16 32.89 -9.64
N ALA A 19 10.90 32.96 -10.75
CA ALA A 19 11.39 31.77 -11.46
C ALA A 19 12.62 31.12 -10.83
N ALA A 20 13.37 31.84 -10.01
CA ALA A 20 14.61 31.35 -9.38
C ALA A 20 14.37 30.67 -8.02
N VAL A 21 13.24 30.90 -7.38
CA VAL A 21 12.85 30.21 -6.16
C VAL A 21 12.23 28.87 -6.52
N PRO A 22 12.80 27.73 -6.14
CA PRO A 22 12.11 26.46 -6.30
C PRO A 22 10.81 26.57 -5.49
N TYR A 23 9.71 26.56 -6.20
CA TYR A 23 8.37 26.83 -5.67
C TYR A 23 8.04 25.91 -4.51
N ALA A 24 7.80 26.45 -3.35
CA ALA A 24 7.07 25.79 -2.28
C ALA A 24 5.62 25.46 -2.70
N ASP A 25 5.16 26.06 -3.80
CA ASP A 25 3.81 25.95 -4.34
C ASP A 25 3.71 25.14 -5.65
N ASP A 26 4.71 24.29 -5.94
CA ASP A 26 4.68 23.43 -7.13
C ASP A 26 3.52 22.43 -7.13
N ILE A 27 2.84 22.29 -5.99
CA ILE A 27 1.60 21.54 -5.87
C ILE A 27 0.45 22.52 -5.59
N THR A 28 -0.07 23.14 -6.63
CA THR A 28 -1.28 23.95 -6.54
C THR A 28 -2.51 23.02 -6.48
N TYR A 29 -3.06 22.84 -5.30
CA TYR A 29 -4.32 22.13 -5.15
C TYR A 29 -5.47 22.97 -5.73
N PRO A 30 -6.38 22.37 -6.54
CA PRO A 30 -7.60 23.05 -6.98
C PRO A 30 -8.40 23.55 -5.76
N ARG A 31 -9.08 24.68 -5.90
CA ARG A 31 -9.86 25.28 -4.78
C ARG A 31 -10.91 24.32 -4.19
N ASN A 32 -11.39 23.37 -4.99
CA ASN A 32 -12.35 22.33 -4.61
C ASN A 32 -11.69 20.99 -4.26
N TRP A 33 -10.38 20.98 -3.91
CA TRP A 33 -9.64 19.76 -3.57
C TRP A 33 -10.36 18.88 -2.52
N ARG A 34 -10.95 19.51 -1.48
CA ARG A 34 -11.69 18.77 -0.44
C ARG A 34 -12.89 18.00 -1.01
N GLU A 35 -13.59 18.58 -1.98
CA GLU A 35 -14.71 17.92 -2.63
C GLU A 35 -14.23 16.79 -3.55
N ILE A 36 -13.13 17.00 -4.26
CA ILE A 36 -12.50 15.99 -5.11
C ILE A 36 -11.98 14.85 -4.24
N ALA A 37 -11.28 15.14 -3.14
CA ALA A 37 -10.77 14.13 -2.22
C ALA A 37 -11.91 13.34 -1.54
N ALA A 38 -13.02 13.98 -1.18
CA ALA A 38 -14.18 13.30 -0.62
C ALA A 38 -14.91 12.39 -1.61
N LYS A 39 -14.80 12.66 -2.92
CA LYS A 39 -15.37 11.83 -3.98
C LYS A 39 -14.46 10.65 -4.38
N ARG A 40 -13.18 10.70 -3.99
CA ARG A 40 -12.25 9.60 -4.23
C ARG A 40 -12.64 8.44 -3.31
N LYS A 41 -13.19 7.40 -3.89
CA LYS A 41 -13.34 6.14 -3.15
C LYS A 41 -11.94 5.56 -2.96
N PRO A 42 -11.62 5.04 -1.76
CA PRO A 42 -10.38 4.29 -1.58
C PRO A 42 -10.33 3.19 -2.64
N VAL A 43 -9.23 3.10 -3.37
CA VAL A 43 -9.05 2.10 -4.44
C VAL A 43 -9.16 0.68 -3.86
N GLU A 44 -8.79 0.52 -2.60
CA GLU A 44 -8.93 -0.73 -1.83
C GLU A 44 -10.37 -1.26 -1.83
N THR A 45 -11.37 -0.37 -1.73
CA THR A 45 -12.79 -0.77 -1.74
C THR A 45 -13.28 -1.23 -3.13
N LEU A 46 -12.57 -0.86 -4.20
CA LEU A 46 -12.95 -1.22 -5.57
C LEU A 46 -12.41 -2.59 -6.02
N MET A 47 -11.46 -3.15 -5.27
CA MET A 47 -10.80 -4.43 -5.59
C MET A 47 -11.12 -5.55 -4.60
N GLN A 48 -11.84 -5.27 -3.52
CA GLN A 48 -12.28 -6.30 -2.58
C GLN A 48 -13.51 -7.01 -3.12
N ASP A 49 -13.49 -8.33 -3.04
CA ASP A 49 -14.67 -9.15 -3.36
C ASP A 49 -15.80 -8.76 -2.40
N PRO A 50 -17.03 -8.50 -2.89
CA PRO A 50 -18.16 -8.21 -2.03
C PRO A 50 -18.45 -9.32 -1.02
N ALA A 51 -18.11 -10.58 -1.32
CA ALA A 51 -18.21 -11.68 -0.38
C ALA A 51 -17.24 -11.54 0.79
N ASP A 52 -16.00 -11.13 0.52
CA ASP A 52 -14.99 -10.89 1.55
C ASP A 52 -15.34 -9.70 2.43
N MET A 53 -15.91 -8.64 1.83
CA MET A 53 -16.39 -7.48 2.59
C MET A 53 -17.51 -7.86 3.55
N ALA A 54 -18.45 -8.69 3.12
CA ALA A 54 -19.55 -9.15 3.98
C ALA A 54 -19.03 -9.96 5.18
N VAL A 55 -18.07 -10.87 4.94
CA VAL A 55 -17.41 -11.63 6.02
C VAL A 55 -16.64 -10.70 6.96
N GLN A 56 -15.96 -9.69 6.43
CA GLN A 56 -15.21 -8.73 7.25
C GLN A 56 -16.13 -7.87 8.11
N GLU A 57 -17.31 -7.52 7.62
CA GLU A 57 -18.33 -6.81 8.39
C GLU A 57 -18.87 -7.70 9.53
N GLN A 58 -19.19 -8.97 9.25
CA GLN A 58 -19.61 -9.94 10.27
C GLN A 58 -18.53 -10.19 11.33
N LEU A 59 -17.25 -10.23 10.94
CA LEU A 59 -16.14 -10.37 11.89
C LEU A 59 -15.99 -9.17 12.83
N ASN A 60 -16.50 -8.00 12.47
CA ASN A 60 -16.51 -6.82 13.34
C ASN A 60 -17.74 -6.76 14.26
N GLU A 61 -18.69 -7.65 14.12
CA GLU A 61 -19.84 -7.73 15.02
C GLU A 61 -19.42 -8.13 16.43
N LEU A 62 -20.12 -7.56 17.42
CA LEU A 62 -19.96 -7.92 18.82
C LEU A 62 -20.75 -9.19 19.09
N VAL A 63 -20.07 -10.22 19.54
CA VAL A 63 -20.66 -11.53 19.84
C VAL A 63 -20.46 -11.91 21.29
N ASP A 64 -21.37 -12.70 21.81
CA ASP A 64 -21.27 -13.30 23.15
C ASP A 64 -20.69 -14.71 23.04
N LEU A 65 -19.46 -14.86 23.46
CA LEU A 65 -18.72 -16.11 23.49
C LEU A 65 -18.51 -16.64 24.93
N SER A 66 -19.38 -16.28 25.86
CA SER A 66 -19.34 -16.76 27.24
C SER A 66 -19.47 -18.29 27.38
N ARG A 67 -19.88 -18.98 26.31
CA ARG A 67 -19.97 -20.44 26.26
C ARG A 67 -18.64 -21.14 26.07
N LEU A 68 -17.59 -20.43 25.66
CA LEU A 68 -16.27 -21.01 25.53
C LEU A 68 -15.74 -21.38 26.92
N SER A 69 -15.09 -22.53 27.03
CA SER A 69 -14.44 -22.99 28.24
C SER A 69 -13.07 -23.55 27.91
N PRO A 70 -12.10 -23.51 28.85
CA PRO A 70 -10.73 -23.97 28.60
C PRO A 70 -10.63 -25.45 28.20
N GLU A 71 -11.60 -26.26 28.61
CA GLU A 71 -11.64 -27.69 28.27
C GLU A 71 -12.28 -28.01 26.93
N MET A 72 -12.90 -26.99 26.30
CA MET A 72 -13.52 -27.13 24.99
C MET A 72 -12.47 -27.43 23.91
N THR A 73 -12.82 -28.25 22.95
CA THR A 73 -11.93 -28.56 21.84
C THR A 73 -11.89 -27.43 20.80
N PHE A 74 -10.79 -27.33 20.07
CA PHE A 74 -10.63 -26.32 19.02
C PHE A 74 -11.71 -26.41 17.94
N GLY A 75 -12.07 -27.64 17.54
CA GLY A 75 -13.17 -27.86 16.60
C GLY A 75 -14.51 -27.33 17.11
N GLU A 76 -14.87 -27.62 18.36
CA GLU A 76 -16.11 -27.12 18.96
C GLU A 76 -16.12 -25.60 19.11
N ALA A 77 -14.98 -25.00 19.49
CA ALA A 77 -14.86 -23.55 19.59
C ALA A 77 -15.05 -22.85 18.23
N LEU A 78 -14.50 -23.41 17.16
CA LEU A 78 -14.73 -22.89 15.80
C LEU A 78 -16.22 -23.01 15.39
N GLU A 79 -16.89 -24.09 15.78
CA GLU A 79 -18.34 -24.24 15.54
C GLU A 79 -19.19 -23.21 16.30
N VAL A 80 -18.82 -22.90 17.54
CA VAL A 80 -19.47 -21.84 18.31
C VAL A 80 -19.27 -20.48 17.65
N MET A 81 -18.06 -20.17 17.20
CA MET A 81 -17.77 -18.90 16.49
C MET A 81 -18.49 -18.82 15.17
N LYS A 82 -18.51 -19.90 14.38
CA LYS A 82 -19.23 -19.98 13.11
C LYS A 82 -20.71 -19.64 13.25
N ASN A 83 -21.34 -20.11 14.30
CA ASN A 83 -22.79 -19.95 14.56
C ASN A 83 -23.11 -18.70 15.43
N SER A 84 -22.13 -17.87 15.76
CA SER A 84 -22.33 -16.69 16.62
C SER A 84 -22.88 -15.48 15.87
N VAL A 85 -22.88 -15.50 14.55
CA VAL A 85 -23.38 -14.44 13.66
C VAL A 85 -24.43 -15.01 12.69
N ASP A 86 -25.29 -14.15 12.15
CA ASP A 86 -26.31 -14.51 11.17
C ASP A 86 -26.16 -13.65 9.90
N PRO A 87 -25.91 -14.24 8.73
CA PRO A 87 -25.76 -15.67 8.45
C PRO A 87 -24.48 -16.28 9.03
N PRO A 88 -24.44 -17.61 9.29
CA PRO A 88 -23.29 -18.26 9.86
C PRO A 88 -22.07 -18.19 8.94
N LEU A 89 -20.91 -17.94 9.52
CA LEU A 89 -19.64 -17.83 8.79
C LEU A 89 -19.19 -19.17 8.20
N THR A 90 -18.49 -19.12 7.09
CA THR A 90 -17.80 -20.28 6.54
C THR A 90 -16.34 -20.26 7.01
N ILE A 91 -16.02 -21.12 7.99
CA ILE A 91 -14.66 -21.25 8.53
C ILE A 91 -14.11 -22.62 8.15
N VAL A 92 -12.92 -22.65 7.57
CA VAL A 92 -12.19 -23.85 7.19
C VAL A 92 -10.82 -23.83 7.83
N ALA A 93 -10.50 -24.84 8.62
CA ALA A 93 -9.15 -25.02 9.18
C ALA A 93 -8.40 -26.06 8.36
N LEU A 94 -7.15 -25.75 8.00
CA LEU A 94 -6.26 -26.68 7.29
C LEU A 94 -5.63 -27.65 8.30
N TRP A 95 -6.43 -28.62 8.78
CA TRP A 95 -6.07 -29.52 9.87
C TRP A 95 -4.75 -30.25 9.63
N ARG A 96 -4.45 -30.61 8.38
CA ARG A 96 -3.21 -31.30 8.06
C ARG A 96 -1.99 -30.42 8.30
N ASP A 97 -2.05 -29.16 7.88
CA ASP A 97 -0.99 -28.19 8.11
C ASP A 97 -0.82 -27.91 9.61
N LEU A 98 -1.94 -27.67 10.31
CA LEU A 98 -1.94 -27.42 11.75
C LEU A 98 -1.34 -28.60 12.54
N TYR A 99 -1.62 -29.83 12.11
CA TYR A 99 -1.07 -31.01 12.76
C TYR A 99 0.43 -31.20 12.43
N ASP A 100 0.81 -31.06 11.15
CA ASP A 100 2.18 -31.29 10.70
C ASP A 100 3.17 -30.23 11.27
N GLN A 101 2.71 -28.99 11.45
CA GLN A 101 3.55 -27.85 11.89
C GLN A 101 3.46 -27.53 13.38
N ALA A 102 2.31 -27.76 14.00
CA ALA A 102 2.03 -27.34 15.37
C ALA A 102 1.50 -28.44 16.27
N GLU A 103 1.31 -29.65 15.78
CA GLU A 103 0.65 -30.77 16.50
C GLU A 103 -0.77 -30.42 17.00
N ILE A 104 -1.45 -29.49 16.30
CA ILE A 104 -2.79 -29.02 16.62
C ILE A 104 -3.81 -29.78 15.79
N ASP A 105 -4.80 -30.37 16.45
CA ASP A 105 -5.91 -31.07 15.83
C ASP A 105 -7.28 -30.55 16.32
N GLN A 106 -8.36 -31.16 15.84
CA GLN A 106 -9.71 -30.77 16.25
C GLN A 106 -9.99 -30.98 17.73
N THR A 107 -9.24 -31.87 18.38
CA THR A 107 -9.42 -32.26 19.78
C THR A 107 -8.54 -31.48 20.74
N THR A 108 -7.65 -30.62 20.21
CA THR A 108 -6.76 -29.77 21.01
C THR A 108 -7.60 -28.83 21.87
N ALA A 109 -7.34 -28.78 23.19
CA ALA A 109 -8.04 -27.89 24.11
C ALA A 109 -7.67 -26.42 23.87
N ILE A 110 -8.66 -25.52 23.91
CA ILE A 110 -8.44 -24.10 23.60
C ILE A 110 -7.75 -23.33 24.73
N ASN A 111 -7.78 -23.83 25.98
CA ASN A 111 -7.19 -23.18 27.14
C ASN A 111 -7.59 -21.70 27.34
N MET A 112 -8.79 -21.34 26.92
CA MET A 112 -9.29 -19.97 26.92
C MET A 112 -10.67 -19.90 27.55
N ASP A 113 -10.87 -18.92 28.45
CA ASP A 113 -12.16 -18.63 29.06
C ASP A 113 -13.08 -17.87 28.07
N GLY A 114 -14.39 -18.03 28.28
CA GLY A 114 -15.40 -17.32 27.50
C GLY A 114 -15.34 -15.81 27.68
N MET A 115 -15.67 -15.08 26.63
CA MET A 115 -15.66 -13.62 26.59
C MET A 115 -17.04 -13.09 26.21
N PRO A 116 -17.66 -12.25 27.04
CA PRO A 116 -18.86 -11.53 26.66
C PRO A 116 -18.54 -10.29 25.81
N GLU A 117 -19.39 -9.98 24.84
CA GLU A 117 -19.37 -8.72 24.05
C GLU A 117 -17.99 -8.36 23.45
N VAL A 118 -17.46 -9.23 22.62
CA VAL A 118 -16.16 -9.03 21.96
C VAL A 118 -16.36 -9.05 20.45
N PRO A 119 -15.66 -8.20 19.67
CA PRO A 119 -15.63 -8.34 18.21
C PRO A 119 -15.10 -9.73 17.82
N LEU A 120 -15.80 -10.40 16.92
CA LEU A 120 -15.46 -11.77 16.53
C LEU A 120 -14.02 -11.86 15.96
N THR A 121 -13.55 -10.82 15.26
CA THR A 121 -12.14 -10.68 14.82
C THR A 121 -11.16 -10.85 15.99
N ARG A 122 -11.45 -10.18 17.11
CA ARG A 122 -10.59 -10.23 18.30
C ARG A 122 -10.64 -11.58 18.97
N ALA A 123 -11.85 -12.13 19.08
CA ALA A 123 -12.05 -13.45 19.66
C ALA A 123 -11.34 -14.55 18.88
N LEU A 124 -11.43 -14.49 17.54
CA LEU A 124 -10.74 -15.44 16.65
C LEU A 124 -9.22 -15.36 16.82
N LYS A 125 -8.66 -14.15 16.85
CA LYS A 125 -7.21 -13.97 17.08
C LYS A 125 -6.76 -14.53 18.43
N LEU A 126 -7.50 -14.26 19.49
CA LEU A 126 -7.19 -14.78 20.83
C LEU A 126 -7.29 -16.31 20.88
N LEU A 127 -8.28 -16.88 20.20
CA LEU A 127 -8.41 -18.34 20.09
C LEU A 127 -7.18 -18.96 19.40
N LEU A 128 -6.78 -18.40 18.27
CA LEU A 128 -5.61 -18.89 17.52
C LEU A 128 -4.32 -18.74 18.35
N GLU A 129 -4.15 -17.62 19.03
CA GLU A 129 -3.00 -17.37 19.89
C GLU A 129 -2.96 -18.34 21.10
N SER A 130 -4.13 -18.63 21.71
CA SER A 130 -4.23 -19.57 22.83
C SER A 130 -3.93 -21.01 22.42
N VAL A 131 -4.44 -21.45 21.26
CA VAL A 131 -4.20 -22.80 20.74
C VAL A 131 -2.76 -22.98 20.24
N ALA A 132 -2.17 -21.93 19.66
CA ALA A 132 -0.78 -21.92 19.19
C ALA A 132 0.26 -22.08 20.33
N GLY A 133 -0.11 -21.74 21.56
CA GLY A 133 0.77 -21.88 22.72
C GLY A 133 2.09 -21.11 22.63
N GLY A 134 2.23 -20.18 21.66
CA GLY A 134 3.43 -19.37 21.46
C GLY A 134 4.57 -20.06 20.69
N PHE A 135 4.40 -21.29 20.24
CA PHE A 135 5.41 -22.02 19.49
C PHE A 135 5.32 -21.80 17.97
N VAL A 136 4.11 -21.63 17.46
CA VAL A 136 3.81 -21.42 16.03
C VAL A 136 2.86 -20.23 15.91
N ASN A 137 2.99 -19.48 14.84
CA ASN A 137 2.06 -18.41 14.55
C ASN A 137 0.92 -18.94 13.68
N LEU A 138 -0.29 -18.95 14.22
CA LEU A 138 -1.51 -19.22 13.49
C LEU A 138 -2.13 -17.91 13.04
N ASP A 139 -2.65 -17.87 11.83
CA ASP A 139 -3.38 -16.74 11.29
C ASP A 139 -4.55 -17.22 10.42
N TYR A 140 -5.34 -16.28 9.92
CA TYR A 140 -6.42 -16.58 9.01
C TYR A 140 -6.42 -15.61 7.83
N VAL A 141 -6.90 -16.09 6.70
CA VAL A 141 -7.11 -15.27 5.48
C VAL A 141 -8.57 -15.40 5.06
N ILE A 142 -9.14 -14.30 4.61
CA ILE A 142 -10.48 -14.26 4.01
C ILE A 142 -10.29 -14.25 2.50
N SER A 143 -10.91 -15.21 1.83
CA SER A 143 -10.89 -15.32 0.37
C SER A 143 -12.19 -15.95 -0.11
N ASP A 144 -12.82 -15.34 -1.11
CA ASP A 144 -14.08 -15.81 -1.70
C ASP A 144 -15.20 -16.03 -0.65
N GLY A 145 -15.24 -15.19 0.39
CA GLY A 145 -16.22 -15.31 1.47
C GLY A 145 -15.95 -16.44 2.47
N VAL A 146 -14.77 -17.05 2.44
CA VAL A 146 -14.37 -18.14 3.33
C VAL A 146 -13.21 -17.69 4.20
N ILE A 147 -13.28 -17.99 5.49
CA ILE A 147 -12.18 -17.81 6.44
C ILE A 147 -11.37 -19.09 6.47
N THR A 148 -10.13 -19.04 6.01
CA THR A 148 -9.20 -20.17 6.04
C THR A 148 -8.19 -19.96 7.16
N ILE A 149 -8.09 -20.93 8.08
CA ILE A 149 -7.16 -20.92 9.21
C ILE A 149 -6.02 -21.90 8.92
N ALA A 150 -4.79 -21.45 9.07
CA ALA A 150 -3.59 -22.26 8.93
C ALA A 150 -2.40 -21.61 9.67
N THR A 151 -1.23 -22.25 9.55
CA THR A 151 0.01 -21.59 9.96
C THR A 151 0.35 -20.43 9.04
N THR A 152 1.05 -19.44 9.55
CA THR A 152 1.44 -18.25 8.76
C THR A 152 2.24 -18.65 7.51
N GLU A 153 2.96 -19.77 7.55
CA GLU A 153 3.77 -20.26 6.44
C GLU A 153 2.93 -20.94 5.33
N ALA A 154 1.77 -21.50 5.70
CA ALA A 154 0.89 -22.20 4.75
C ALA A 154 -0.17 -21.27 4.13
N LEU A 155 -0.43 -20.12 4.77
CA LEU A 155 -1.34 -19.13 4.22
C LEU A 155 -0.71 -18.44 3.00
N PRO A 156 -1.50 -18.13 1.98
CA PRO A 156 -0.99 -17.35 0.86
C PRO A 156 -0.53 -15.96 1.35
N ASP A 157 0.63 -15.53 0.89
CA ASP A 157 1.10 -14.17 1.14
C ASP A 157 0.02 -13.17 0.73
N LYS A 158 -0.40 -12.34 1.68
CA LYS A 158 -1.38 -11.29 1.43
C LYS A 158 -0.73 -10.20 0.57
N MET A 159 -0.74 -10.40 -0.74
CA MET A 159 -0.32 -9.36 -1.68
C MET A 159 -1.40 -8.28 -1.75
N GLU A 160 -1.15 -7.13 -1.15
CA GLU A 160 -1.99 -5.95 -1.34
C GLU A 160 -1.55 -5.24 -2.62
N THR A 161 -2.39 -5.31 -3.64
CA THR A 161 -2.18 -4.49 -4.84
C THR A 161 -2.63 -3.07 -4.53
N GLN A 162 -1.68 -2.17 -4.30
CA GLN A 162 -1.97 -0.75 -4.16
C GLN A 162 -1.92 -0.09 -5.55
N VAL A 163 -3.03 0.44 -5.99
CA VAL A 163 -3.11 1.21 -7.22
C VAL A 163 -3.05 2.70 -6.88
N TYR A 164 -1.97 3.34 -7.31
CA TYR A 164 -1.81 4.78 -7.16
C TYR A 164 -2.26 5.47 -8.44
N ASP A 165 -3.17 6.43 -8.34
CA ASP A 165 -3.50 7.31 -9.45
C ASP A 165 -2.37 8.33 -9.62
N VAL A 166 -1.55 8.11 -10.65
CA VAL A 166 -0.42 8.99 -11.02
C VAL A 166 -0.77 9.97 -12.13
N SER A 167 -2.02 10.06 -12.54
CA SER A 167 -2.47 10.91 -13.64
C SER A 167 -2.05 12.37 -13.44
N GLU A 168 -2.07 12.86 -12.22
CA GLU A 168 -1.67 14.22 -11.88
C GLU A 168 -0.15 14.42 -11.96
N LEU A 169 0.63 13.41 -11.63
CA LEU A 169 2.10 13.46 -11.72
C LEU A 169 2.57 13.43 -13.19
N VAL A 170 1.87 12.69 -14.04
CA VAL A 170 2.19 12.60 -15.48
C VAL A 170 1.73 13.84 -16.21
N SER A 171 0.60 14.44 -15.86
CA SER A 171 0.09 15.66 -16.48
C SER A 171 0.94 16.89 -16.16
N ALA A 172 1.56 16.95 -14.99
CA ALA A 172 2.48 18.03 -14.60
C ALA A 172 3.81 17.97 -15.40
N SER A 173 4.21 16.81 -15.88
CA SER A 173 5.45 16.64 -16.67
C SER A 173 5.40 17.25 -18.07
N ALA A 174 4.23 17.62 -18.56
CA ALA A 174 4.08 18.21 -19.90
C ALA A 174 4.54 19.70 -19.98
N MET A 175 4.92 20.30 -18.86
CA MET A 175 5.37 21.70 -18.83
C MET A 175 6.88 21.91 -18.86
N PHE A 176 7.67 20.85 -18.97
CA PHE A 176 9.08 21.03 -19.30
C PHE A 176 9.23 21.32 -20.80
N TYR A 177 8.82 22.49 -21.20
CA TYR A 177 9.30 23.07 -22.44
C TYR A 177 10.79 23.36 -22.24
N PHE A 178 11.63 22.42 -22.62
CA PHE A 178 13.00 22.76 -22.97
C PHE A 178 12.92 23.78 -24.12
N SER A 179 12.93 25.04 -23.74
CA SER A 179 13.20 26.10 -24.70
C SER A 179 14.65 25.90 -25.18
N THR A 180 14.83 25.02 -26.15
CA THR A 180 16.06 24.96 -26.95
C THR A 180 16.10 26.18 -27.85
N ASN A 181 16.07 27.36 -27.24
CA ASN A 181 16.48 28.59 -27.95
C ASN A 181 17.99 28.72 -27.80
N VAL A 182 18.71 27.75 -28.35
CA VAL A 182 20.10 27.95 -28.68
C VAL A 182 20.13 29.02 -29.74
N GLY A 183 20.36 30.26 -29.32
CA GLY A 183 20.52 31.42 -30.15
C GLY A 183 21.48 31.14 -31.28
N ARG A 184 20.93 31.09 -32.50
CA ARG A 184 21.67 31.23 -33.73
C ARG A 184 22.09 32.68 -33.83
N GLY A 185 23.15 33.05 -33.05
CA GLY A 185 23.88 34.29 -33.20
C GLY A 185 24.89 34.10 -34.31
N GLY A 186 24.57 34.63 -35.50
CA GLY A 186 25.55 34.81 -36.58
C GLY A 186 26.49 35.98 -36.27
N GLY A 187 27.72 35.85 -36.72
CA GLY A 187 28.69 37.00 -36.80
C GLY A 187 30.11 36.53 -36.63
N GLY A 188 30.83 36.21 -37.64
CA GLY A 188 31.80 36.91 -38.37
C GLY A 188 33.18 37.10 -37.71
N GLY A 189 34.26 36.66 -38.37
CA GLY A 189 35.66 37.09 -38.15
C GLY A 189 36.55 36.07 -37.45
N GLY A 190 37.41 35.29 -38.11
CA GLY A 190 38.50 35.66 -38.88
C GLY A 190 39.82 35.48 -38.10
N TYR A 191 40.84 34.85 -38.75
CA TYR A 191 42.26 34.65 -38.34
C TYR A 191 42.54 33.46 -37.42
N GLY A 192 43.19 32.34 -37.80
CA GLY A 192 44.49 32.29 -38.41
C GLY A 192 45.48 31.63 -37.44
N GLY A 193 46.15 30.53 -37.80
CA GLY A 193 47.35 30.01 -37.12
C GLY A 193 47.21 28.57 -36.70
N SER A 194 47.55 27.56 -37.50
CA SER A 194 48.90 27.04 -37.70
C SER A 194 49.55 26.31 -36.50
N GLY A 195 49.81 25.01 -36.71
CA GLY A 195 50.82 24.22 -35.96
C GLY A 195 50.22 23.21 -35.03
N GLY A 196 50.37 21.92 -35.11
CA GLY A 196 51.44 21.11 -35.58
C GLY A 196 51.73 20.03 -34.57
N SER A 197 51.84 18.79 -35.05
CA SER A 197 52.57 17.68 -34.43
C SER A 197 51.93 16.94 -33.23
N SER A 198 51.44 15.69 -33.42
CA SER A 198 52.24 14.49 -33.65
C SER A 198 52.67 13.76 -32.38
N TYR A 199 52.64 12.46 -32.47
CA TYR A 199 53.11 11.38 -31.56
C TYR A 199 52.07 10.93 -30.51
N GLY A 200 51.66 9.67 -30.39
CA GLY A 200 52.32 8.44 -30.78
C GLY A 200 52.27 7.47 -29.62
N GLY A 201 51.94 6.25 -29.88
CA GLY A 201 52.30 5.10 -29.06
C GLY A 201 51.35 4.79 -27.90
N GLY A 202 50.75 3.62 -27.74
CA GLY A 202 51.25 2.30 -27.99
C GLY A 202 51.09 1.45 -26.74
N GLY A 203 50.58 0.22 -26.91
CA GLY A 203 50.81 -0.89 -26.00
C GLY A 203 49.77 -1.05 -24.90
N GLY A 204 48.99 -2.14 -24.75
CA GLY A 204 49.39 -3.52 -24.90
C GLY A 204 49.26 -4.23 -23.57
N GLY A 205 48.64 -5.39 -23.57
CA GLY A 205 48.81 -6.40 -22.54
C GLY A 205 47.60 -6.59 -21.61
N SER A 206 46.73 -7.53 -21.85
CA SER A 206 46.76 -8.95 -21.44
C SER A 206 46.96 -9.16 -19.92
N TYR A 207 45.98 -9.58 -19.27
CA TYR A 207 45.81 -10.87 -18.57
C TYR A 207 44.35 -10.98 -18.10
#